data_5ac0e6c3994ebc9284f06cff86f4e592
#
_entry.id   5ac0e6c3994ebc9284f06cff86f4e592
#
_cell.length_a   1.000
_cell.length_b   1.000
_cell.length_c   1.000
_cell.angle_alpha   90.00
_cell.angle_beta   90.00
_cell.angle_gamma   90.00
#
_symmetry.space_group_name_H-M   'P 1'
#
loop_
_entity.id
_entity.type
_entity.pdbx_description
1 polymer ?
#
loop_
_entity_poly.entity_id
_entity_poly.type
_entity_poly.pdbx_seq_one_letter_code
_entity_poly.pdbx_strand_id
1 'polypeptide(L)' 'MTVKVKFKGDKIKVQAGEGYCSNVKDLLILTDNGNGYFVKLKSYVSTEADQVFNLDYAALEYLYFAYKAILEKDGRNA' A
#
# COMPACT_ATOMS: atom_id res chain seq x y z
N MET A 1 -4.37 -7.44 14.29
CA MET A 1 -3.47 -7.43 13.12
C MET A 1 -2.97 -6.03 12.88
N THR A 2 -1.68 -5.84 12.93
CA THR A 2 -1.09 -4.51 12.81
C THR A 2 -0.20 -4.42 11.58
N VAL A 3 -0.10 -3.22 11.04
CA VAL A 3 0.76 -2.91 9.90
C VAL A 3 1.81 -1.92 10.38
N LYS A 4 3.03 -2.10 9.95
CA LYS A 4 4.13 -1.20 10.26
C LYS A 4 4.43 -0.33 9.05
N VAL A 5 4.63 0.95 9.29
CA VAL A 5 5.03 1.89 8.25
C VAL A 5 6.44 2.41 8.58
N LYS A 6 7.35 2.28 7.64
CA LYS A 6 8.72 2.72 7.79
C LYS A 6 9.07 3.75 6.73
N PHE A 7 9.75 4.80 7.14
CA PHE A 7 10.26 5.84 6.25
C PHE A 7 11.77 5.65 6.12
N LYS A 8 12.24 5.53 4.88
CA LYS A 8 13.68 5.35 4.63
C LYS A 8 14.08 6.10 3.37
N GLY A 9 14.72 7.26 3.53
CA GLY A 9 15.09 8.10 2.41
C GLY A 9 13.87 8.56 1.62
N ASP A 10 13.86 8.26 0.34
CA ASP A 10 12.75 8.57 -0.56
C ASP A 10 11.65 7.49 -0.58
N LYS A 11 11.74 6.51 0.31
CA LYS A 11 10.84 5.36 0.32
C LYS A 11 9.96 5.34 1.55
N ILE A 12 8.73 4.90 1.35
CA ILE A 12 7.79 4.54 2.41
C ILE A 12 7.48 3.07 2.25
N LYS A 13 7.76 2.28 3.28
CA LYS A 13 7.51 0.84 3.25
C LYS A 13 6.40 0.48 4.21
N VAL A 14 5.39 -0.22 3.69
CA VAL A 14 4.30 -0.76 4.51
C VAL A 14 4.56 -2.24 4.68
N GLN A 15 4.73 -2.67 5.92
CA GLN A 15 5.14 -4.03 6.26
C GLN A 15 4.05 -4.74 7.06
N ALA A 16 4.02 -6.06 6.93
CA ALA A 16 3.15 -6.90 7.74
C ALA A 16 3.55 -6.78 9.21
N GLY A 17 2.55 -6.65 10.07
CA GLY A 17 2.74 -6.67 11.51
C GLY A 17 2.50 -8.06 12.08
N GLU A 18 2.43 -8.13 13.40
CA GLU A 18 2.15 -9.38 14.09
C GLU A 18 0.76 -9.91 13.72
N GLY A 19 0.64 -11.22 13.61
CA GLY A 19 -0.59 -11.89 13.24
C GLY A 19 -0.82 -12.00 11.74
N TYR A 20 0.06 -11.48 10.94
CA TYR A 20 -0.01 -11.62 9.48
C TYR A 20 0.71 -12.91 9.07
N CYS A 21 -0.01 -13.81 8.44
CA CYS A 21 0.56 -15.07 7.94
C CYS A 21 1.08 -14.90 6.52
N SER A 22 2.06 -14.04 6.35
CA SER A 22 2.63 -13.77 5.04
C SER A 22 4.14 -13.92 5.07
N ASN A 23 4.68 -14.52 4.01
CA ASN A 23 6.12 -14.57 3.77
C ASN A 23 6.64 -13.25 3.18
N VAL A 24 5.76 -12.34 2.82
CA VAL A 24 6.12 -11.06 2.23
C VAL A 24 6.32 -10.05 3.35
N LYS A 25 7.54 -9.56 3.49
CA LYS A 25 7.87 -8.58 4.52
C LYS A 25 7.38 -7.19 4.16
N ASP A 26 7.73 -6.74 2.97
CA ASP A 26 7.31 -5.44 2.48
C ASP A 26 6.09 -5.62 1.58
N LEU A 27 4.90 -5.25 2.07
CA LEU A 27 3.66 -5.41 1.33
C LEU A 27 3.51 -4.34 0.25
N LEU A 28 3.95 -3.13 0.56
CA LEU A 28 3.81 -1.98 -0.32
C LEU A 28 5.05 -1.12 -0.16
N ILE A 29 5.62 -0.73 -1.27
CA ILE A 29 6.79 0.17 -1.29
C ILE A 29 6.44 1.36 -2.18
N LEU A 30 6.49 2.55 -1.61
CA LEU A 30 6.29 3.79 -2.34
C LEU A 30 7.64 4.52 -2.43
N THR A 31 8.04 4.86 -3.64
CA THR A 31 9.28 5.61 -3.87
C THR A 31 8.91 6.96 -4.47
N ASP A 32 9.38 8.04 -3.84
CA ASP A 32 9.12 9.40 -4.31
C ASP A 32 9.71 9.57 -5.71
N ASN A 33 8.89 10.06 -6.65
CA ASN A 33 9.31 10.31 -8.02
C ASN A 33 9.27 11.79 -8.41
N GLY A 34 9.04 12.68 -7.44
CA GLY A 34 8.97 14.12 -7.64
C GLY A 34 7.55 14.67 -7.83
N ASN A 35 6.65 13.91 -8.44
CA ASN A 35 5.25 14.30 -8.67
C ASN A 35 4.25 13.41 -7.94
N GLY A 36 4.73 12.52 -7.13
CA GLY A 36 3.94 11.51 -6.44
C GLY A 36 4.83 10.34 -6.10
N TYR A 37 4.35 9.14 -6.36
CA TYR A 37 5.08 7.95 -5.97
C TYR A 37 5.06 6.88 -7.05
N PHE A 38 6.19 6.21 -7.20
CA PHE A 38 6.27 4.93 -7.87
C PHE A 38 5.89 3.86 -6.84
N VAL A 39 4.87 3.07 -7.13
CA VAL A 39 4.30 2.13 -6.17
C VAL A 39 4.56 0.72 -6.61
N LYS A 40 5.07 -0.10 -5.68
CA LYS A 40 5.22 -1.53 -5.88
C LYS A 40 4.38 -2.26 -4.83
N LEU A 41 3.36 -2.96 -5.29
CA LEU A 41 2.48 -3.75 -4.44
C LEU A 41 2.84 -5.21 -4.57
N LYS A 42 3.30 -5.82 -3.48
CA LYS A 42 3.69 -7.23 -3.45
C LYS A 42 2.47 -8.13 -3.51
N SER A 43 2.57 -9.18 -4.31
CA SER A 43 1.54 -10.21 -4.36
C SER A 43 1.72 -11.22 -3.22
N TYR A 44 0.61 -11.63 -2.63
CA TYR A 44 0.62 -12.74 -1.66
C TYR A 44 0.73 -14.09 -2.34
N VAL A 45 0.37 -14.15 -3.61
CA VAL A 45 0.36 -15.39 -4.38
C VAL A 45 1.69 -15.52 -5.08
N SER A 46 2.46 -16.56 -4.75
CA SER A 46 3.81 -16.74 -5.27
C SER A 46 3.88 -16.89 -6.79
N THR A 47 2.75 -17.26 -7.42
CA THR A 47 2.66 -17.42 -8.87
C THR A 47 2.23 -16.15 -9.59
N GLU A 48 1.88 -15.10 -8.87
CA GLU A 48 1.48 -13.83 -9.43
C GLU A 48 2.61 -12.81 -9.35
N ALA A 49 2.72 -11.97 -10.37
CA ALA A 49 3.69 -10.89 -10.38
C ALA A 49 3.25 -9.76 -9.44
N ASP A 50 4.23 -9.04 -8.91
CA ASP A 50 3.97 -7.83 -8.16
C ASP A 50 3.38 -6.76 -9.10
N GLN A 51 2.53 -5.91 -8.55
CA GLN A 51 1.96 -4.81 -9.30
C GLN A 51 2.84 -3.57 -9.14
N VAL A 52 3.08 -2.89 -10.25
CA VAL A 52 3.94 -1.71 -10.29
C VAL A 52 3.23 -0.63 -11.10
N PHE A 53 3.13 0.57 -10.53
CA PHE A 53 2.46 1.68 -11.19
C PHE A 53 2.90 3.01 -10.58
N ASN A 54 2.59 4.11 -11.28
CA ASN A 54 2.85 5.45 -10.78
C ASN A 54 1.55 6.08 -10.29
N LEU A 55 1.64 6.77 -9.14
CA LEU A 55 0.54 7.53 -8.59
C LEU A 55 0.99 8.96 -8.35
N ASP A 56 0.34 9.93 -8.99
CA ASP A 56 0.52 11.31 -8.62
C ASP A 56 -0.29 11.61 -7.35
N TYR A 57 -0.12 12.81 -6.80
CA TYR A 57 -0.78 13.19 -5.55
C TYR A 57 -2.31 13.19 -5.68
N ALA A 58 -2.83 13.60 -6.83
CA ALA A 58 -4.28 13.60 -7.05
C ALA A 58 -4.83 12.19 -7.06
N ALA A 59 -4.14 11.24 -7.70
CA ALA A 59 -4.57 9.85 -7.74
C ALA A 59 -4.54 9.23 -6.34
N LEU A 60 -3.54 9.55 -5.52
CA LEU A 60 -3.49 9.10 -4.13
C LEU A 60 -4.71 9.56 -3.35
N GLU A 61 -5.11 10.81 -3.52
CA GLU A 61 -6.28 11.37 -2.86
C GLU A 61 -7.55 10.66 -3.30
N TYR A 62 -7.72 10.42 -4.59
CA TYR A 62 -8.87 9.69 -5.12
C TYR A 62 -8.94 8.27 -4.55
N LEU A 63 -7.81 7.59 -4.44
CA LEU A 63 -7.75 6.26 -3.83
C LEU A 63 -8.16 6.29 -2.36
N TYR A 64 -7.77 7.32 -1.65
CA TYR A 64 -8.17 7.49 -0.26
C TYR A 64 -9.70 7.62 -0.13
N PHE A 65 -10.32 8.44 -0.96
CA PHE A 65 -11.78 8.58 -0.96
C PHE A 65 -12.48 7.28 -1.36
N ALA A 66 -11.95 6.58 -2.35
CA ALA A 66 -12.49 5.28 -2.76
C ALA A 66 -12.41 4.27 -1.62
N TYR A 67 -11.29 4.23 -0.92
CA TYR A 67 -11.12 3.35 0.24
C TYR A 67 -12.16 3.65 1.33
N LYS A 68 -12.36 4.92 1.65
CA LYS A 68 -13.36 5.31 2.64
C LYS A 68 -14.77 4.91 2.22
N ALA A 69 -15.11 5.10 0.95
CA ALA A 69 -16.42 4.71 0.42
C ALA A 69 -16.64 3.20 0.52
N ILE A 70 -15.60 2.40 0.24
CA ILE A 70 -15.67 0.94 0.37
C ILE A 70 -15.92 0.55 1.83
N LEU A 71 -15.23 1.19 2.77
CA LEU A 71 -15.44 0.90 4.18
C LEU A 71 -16.86 1.22 4.63
N GLU A 72 -17.41 2.33 4.19
CA GLU A 72 -18.79 2.71 4.50
C GLU A 72 -19.79 1.70 3.92
N LYS A 73 -19.58 1.31 2.66
CA LYS A 73 -20.43 0.33 1.97
C LYS A 73 -20.43 -1.00 2.70
N ASP A 74 -19.29 -1.44 3.21
CA ASP A 74 -19.15 -2.72 3.91
C ASP A 74 -19.51 -2.61 5.40
N GLY A 75 -19.94 -1.44 5.86
CA GLY A 75 -20.28 -1.23 7.27
C GLY A 75 -19.07 -1.19 8.20
N ARG A 76 -17.87 -0.94 7.66
CA ARG A 76 -16.64 -0.84 8.44
C ARG A 76 -16.38 0.61 8.81
N ASN A 77 -15.79 0.81 9.98
CA ASN A 77 -15.32 2.13 10.39
C ASN A 77 -13.87 2.32 9.92
N ALA A 78 -13.61 3.44 9.30
CA ALA A 78 -12.27 3.80 8.87
C ALA A 78 -11.38 4.17 10.04
#